data_582d006513ececdc1bed04572ae97861
#
_entry.id   582d006513ececdc1bed04572ae97861
#
_cell.length_a   1.000
_cell.length_b   1.000
_cell.length_c   1.000
_cell.angle_alpha   90.00
_cell.angle_beta   90.00
_cell.angle_gamma   90.00
#
_symmetry.space_group_name_H-M   'P 1'
#
loop_
_entity.id
_entity.type
_entity.pdbx_description
1 polymer ?
#
loop_
_entity_poly.entity_id
_entity_poly.type
_entity_poly.pdbx_seq_one_letter_code
_entity_poly.pdbx_strand_id
1 'polypeptide(L)'
;RIGGFDLGLLHIRTDTEPGSEAHPTGFSVVRLKRDVLRQSSIGVLMTGRSVALTGSGRNMAYGVDGTFSFLENRLSIDTYWAQTHTDGVAGEGSSYQGKFDFNGDRYGATVERLVVDEGFNPEVGFVRRRDMQKSAGRFRFSPRLPSVESIRKLSWSGSVDYIESSAGRTETRESDAEFGIEFENGDRFRFIYSRTYEFLPEPFEIAPGVVLKVRGYDFDALRARVTFGQQRPISGSVLAEHGTFFGGQKTGLTLSRGRMAFTPQFAVEPLYSVNWVDLVEGAFTTQLAGSRLIYTVSPRMFTSALLQYNSTSNTIAANIRLRWEYLPGSELFVVYNEHRDTMGHRFPELENRALIIKINRLFRF
;
A
#
# COMPACT_ATOMS: atom_id res chain seq x y z
N ARG A 1 13.38 -23.96 12.78
CA ARG A 1 13.06 -24.80 11.62
C ARG A 1 13.52 -26.22 11.86
N ILE A 2 12.64 -27.20 11.69
CA ILE A 2 12.98 -28.63 11.92
C ILE A 2 12.41 -29.41 10.73
N GLY A 3 13.29 -30.14 9.99
CA GLY A 3 12.89 -31.06 8.94
C GLY A 3 11.98 -30.46 7.84
N GLY A 4 12.20 -29.23 7.42
CA GLY A 4 11.37 -28.54 6.41
C GLY A 4 10.10 -27.89 6.97
N PHE A 5 9.88 -27.93 8.29
CA PHE A 5 8.79 -27.23 8.98
C PHE A 5 9.31 -25.95 9.62
N ASP A 6 8.51 -24.88 9.51
CA ASP A 6 8.65 -23.64 10.27
C ASP A 6 7.46 -23.52 11.22
N LEU A 7 7.74 -23.40 12.52
CA LEU A 7 6.75 -23.22 13.58
C LEU A 7 6.90 -21.82 14.18
N GLY A 8 5.82 -21.05 14.21
CA GLY A 8 5.72 -19.77 14.89
C GLY A 8 4.66 -19.83 15.97
N LEU A 9 5.02 -19.41 17.18
CA LEU A 9 4.11 -19.30 18.33
C LEU A 9 4.26 -17.90 18.91
N LEU A 10 3.13 -17.24 19.15
CA LEU A 10 3.07 -15.94 19.83
C LEU A 10 1.93 -16.00 20.85
N HIS A 11 2.21 -15.57 22.07
CA HIS A 11 1.19 -15.32 23.07
C HIS A 11 1.47 -14.01 23.78
N ILE A 12 0.49 -13.12 23.80
CA ILE A 12 0.54 -11.82 24.50
C ILE A 12 -0.67 -11.73 25.41
N ARG A 13 -0.46 -11.28 26.63
CA ARG A 13 -1.53 -10.96 27.56
C ARG A 13 -1.46 -9.48 27.91
N THR A 14 -2.59 -8.80 27.76
CA THR A 14 -2.78 -7.43 28.26
C THR A 14 -3.51 -7.46 29.57
N ASP A 15 -3.28 -6.45 30.39
CA ASP A 15 -4.00 -6.25 31.65
C ASP A 15 -5.09 -5.18 31.50
N THR A 16 -5.86 -4.97 32.54
CA THR A 16 -6.88 -3.91 32.60
C THR A 16 -6.22 -2.54 32.58
N GLU A 17 -6.70 -1.64 31.74
CA GLU A 17 -6.28 -0.23 31.78
C GLU A 17 -7.36 0.60 32.47
N PRO A 18 -7.04 1.26 33.62
CA PRO A 18 -7.97 2.16 34.27
C PRO A 18 -8.34 3.32 33.34
N GLY A 19 -9.58 3.42 32.93
CA GLY A 19 -10.12 4.49 32.10
C GLY A 19 -10.49 4.11 30.66
N SER A 20 -10.12 2.91 30.19
CA SER A 20 -10.44 2.45 28.81
C SER A 20 -11.49 1.33 28.74
N GLU A 21 -12.06 0.88 29.90
CA GLU A 21 -12.95 -0.29 30.01
C GLU A 21 -12.38 -1.57 29.36
N ALA A 22 -11.06 -1.60 29.09
CA ALA A 22 -10.41 -2.72 28.45
C ALA A 22 -10.28 -3.91 29.42
N HIS A 23 -10.86 -5.05 29.05
CA HIS A 23 -10.73 -6.30 29.80
C HIS A 23 -9.34 -6.95 29.59
N PRO A 24 -8.82 -7.65 30.63
CA PRO A 24 -7.61 -8.46 30.49
C PRO A 24 -7.77 -9.45 29.32
N THR A 25 -6.95 -9.36 28.30
CA THR A 25 -7.14 -10.12 27.08
C THR A 25 -5.87 -10.87 26.70
N GLY A 26 -6.01 -12.16 26.39
CA GLY A 26 -4.95 -12.99 25.83
C GLY A 26 -5.06 -13.06 24.30
N PHE A 27 -3.95 -12.82 23.62
CA PHE A 27 -3.82 -12.95 22.16
C PHE A 27 -2.87 -14.10 21.85
N SER A 28 -3.29 -15.04 21.01
CA SER A 28 -2.51 -16.19 20.64
C SER A 28 -2.44 -16.31 19.14
N VAL A 29 -1.27 -16.65 18.60
CA VAL A 29 -1.06 -16.98 17.18
C VAL A 29 -0.23 -18.25 17.08
N VAL A 30 -0.70 -19.20 16.30
CA VAL A 30 0.01 -20.43 15.94
C VAL A 30 0.12 -20.51 14.43
N ARG A 31 1.33 -20.61 13.91
CA ARG A 31 1.62 -20.76 12.50
C ARG A 31 2.48 -21.99 12.27
N LEU A 32 2.01 -22.90 11.45
CA LEU A 32 2.79 -24.02 10.97
C LEU A 32 2.90 -23.92 9.45
N LYS A 33 4.12 -23.92 8.92
CA LYS A 33 4.40 -23.90 7.49
C LYS A 33 5.32 -25.04 7.14
N ARG A 34 5.10 -25.68 6.00
CA ARG A 34 5.95 -26.72 5.46
C ARG A 34 6.32 -26.40 4.02
N ASP A 35 7.61 -26.50 3.71
CA ASP A 35 8.07 -26.48 2.34
C ASP A 35 7.68 -27.80 1.66
N VAL A 36 7.08 -27.70 0.49
CA VAL A 36 6.69 -28.80 -0.37
C VAL A 36 7.22 -28.53 -1.77
N LEU A 37 7.50 -29.60 -2.52
CA LEU A 37 8.15 -29.47 -3.82
C LEU A 37 9.48 -28.69 -3.73
N ARG A 38 9.93 -28.04 -4.82
CA ARG A 38 11.22 -27.32 -4.84
C ARG A 38 11.12 -25.89 -4.31
N GLN A 39 10.00 -25.20 -4.56
CA GLN A 39 9.83 -23.75 -4.27
C GLN A 39 8.38 -23.45 -3.88
N SER A 40 7.72 -24.38 -3.23
CA SER A 40 6.32 -24.29 -2.84
C SER A 40 6.18 -24.52 -1.35
N SER A 41 5.10 -24.06 -0.78
CA SER A 41 4.82 -24.24 0.64
C SER A 41 3.32 -24.34 0.91
N ILE A 42 2.97 -25.07 1.95
CA ILE A 42 1.63 -25.12 2.52
C ILE A 42 1.70 -24.71 3.99
N GLY A 43 0.63 -24.14 4.49
CA GLY A 43 0.60 -23.66 5.86
C GLY A 43 -0.77 -23.73 6.51
N VAL A 44 -0.75 -23.70 7.84
CA VAL A 44 -1.91 -23.57 8.70
C VAL A 44 -1.68 -22.41 9.63
N LEU A 45 -2.68 -21.55 9.79
CA LEU A 45 -2.68 -20.44 10.73
C LEU A 45 -3.88 -20.57 11.66
N MET A 46 -3.64 -20.32 12.94
CA MET A 46 -4.69 -20.21 13.94
C MET A 46 -4.40 -18.98 14.80
N THR A 47 -5.43 -18.17 15.04
CA THR A 47 -5.34 -17.01 15.93
C THR A 47 -6.50 -17.05 16.91
N GLY A 48 -6.29 -16.51 18.11
CA GLY A 48 -7.30 -16.47 19.15
C GLY A 48 -7.18 -15.22 20.01
N ARG A 49 -8.31 -14.65 20.36
CA ARG A 49 -8.48 -13.59 21.35
C ARG A 49 -9.41 -14.09 22.44
N SER A 50 -8.95 -14.04 23.70
CA SER A 50 -9.67 -14.64 24.83
C SER A 50 -10.92 -13.89 25.27
N VAL A 51 -11.00 -12.59 24.96
CA VAL A 51 -12.18 -11.75 25.16
C VAL A 51 -12.48 -11.05 23.85
N ALA A 52 -13.57 -11.39 23.20
CA ALA A 52 -13.97 -10.81 21.91
C ALA A 52 -14.26 -9.31 22.00
N LEU A 53 -14.26 -8.61 20.89
CA LEU A 53 -14.61 -7.18 20.82
C LEU A 53 -16.05 -6.88 21.26
N THR A 54 -16.91 -7.90 21.32
CA THR A 54 -18.27 -7.83 21.90
C THR A 54 -18.25 -7.70 23.43
N GLY A 55 -17.08 -7.78 24.07
CA GLY A 55 -16.91 -7.68 25.54
C GLY A 55 -16.99 -9.01 26.29
N SER A 56 -17.37 -10.10 25.64
CA SER A 56 -17.46 -11.45 26.24
C SER A 56 -17.22 -12.54 25.21
N GLY A 57 -16.87 -13.75 25.69
CA GLY A 57 -16.58 -14.88 24.84
C GLY A 57 -15.21 -14.80 24.15
N ARG A 58 -14.94 -15.69 23.21
CA ARG A 58 -13.68 -15.77 22.46
C ARG A 58 -13.92 -15.49 21.00
N ASN A 59 -12.92 -14.90 20.34
CA ASN A 59 -12.84 -14.88 18.90
C ASN A 59 -11.69 -15.78 18.43
N MET A 60 -11.93 -16.62 17.45
CA MET A 60 -10.95 -17.52 16.84
C MET A 60 -10.99 -17.34 15.33
N ALA A 61 -9.81 -17.36 14.69
CA ALA A 61 -9.69 -17.49 13.27
C ALA A 61 -8.72 -18.63 12.95
N TYR A 62 -9.04 -19.44 11.97
CA TYR A 62 -8.17 -20.52 11.49
C TYR A 62 -8.25 -20.64 9.98
N GLY A 63 -7.18 -21.12 9.38
CA GLY A 63 -7.13 -21.26 7.94
C GLY A 63 -5.93 -22.04 7.45
N VAL A 64 -5.99 -22.37 6.19
CA VAL A 64 -4.93 -23.05 5.44
C VAL A 64 -4.54 -22.21 4.24
N ASP A 65 -3.27 -22.26 3.85
CA ASP A 65 -2.77 -21.56 2.68
C ASP A 65 -1.76 -22.40 1.91
N GLY A 66 -1.61 -22.08 0.65
CA GLY A 66 -0.63 -22.67 -0.24
C GLY A 66 -0.05 -21.65 -1.21
N THR A 67 1.26 -21.67 -1.37
CA THR A 67 1.98 -20.95 -2.42
C THR A 67 2.75 -21.96 -3.23
N PHE A 68 2.42 -22.08 -4.51
CA PHE A 68 3.04 -23.03 -5.43
C PHE A 68 3.77 -22.27 -6.53
N SER A 69 5.05 -22.62 -6.74
CA SER A 69 5.89 -21.97 -7.74
C SER A 69 6.45 -22.99 -8.72
N PHE A 70 6.29 -22.67 -10.00
CA PHE A 70 6.67 -23.52 -11.13
C PHE A 70 7.42 -22.72 -12.20
N LEU A 71 8.00 -23.42 -13.17
CA LEU A 71 8.67 -22.82 -14.32
C LEU A 71 9.73 -21.78 -13.92
N GLU A 72 10.58 -22.11 -12.93
CA GLU A 72 11.61 -21.21 -12.42
C GLU A 72 11.04 -19.89 -11.87
N ASN A 73 9.96 -19.98 -11.09
CA ASN A 73 9.20 -18.85 -10.51
C ASN A 73 8.46 -17.97 -11.53
N ARG A 74 8.34 -18.39 -12.80
CA ARG A 74 7.54 -17.66 -13.78
C ARG A 74 6.05 -17.89 -13.61
N LEU A 75 5.66 -18.96 -12.96
CA LEU A 75 4.27 -19.28 -12.62
C LEU A 75 4.15 -19.45 -11.14
N SER A 76 3.26 -18.66 -10.49
CA SER A 76 2.84 -18.87 -9.11
C SER A 76 1.33 -19.08 -9.00
N ILE A 77 0.97 -19.92 -8.03
CA ILE A 77 -0.43 -20.11 -7.60
C ILE A 77 -0.45 -19.87 -6.10
N ASP A 78 -1.17 -18.81 -5.67
CA ASP A 78 -1.36 -18.48 -4.27
C ASP A 78 -2.83 -18.72 -3.91
N THR A 79 -3.06 -19.44 -2.83
CA THR A 79 -4.43 -19.76 -2.38
C THR A 79 -4.50 -19.79 -0.86
N TYR A 80 -5.63 -19.41 -0.32
CA TYR A 80 -5.96 -19.67 1.06
C TYR A 80 -7.47 -19.87 1.24
N TRP A 81 -7.81 -20.50 2.35
CA TRP A 81 -9.13 -20.53 2.94
C TRP A 81 -9.02 -20.29 4.44
N ALA A 82 -9.86 -19.44 4.99
CA ALA A 82 -9.90 -19.10 6.40
C ALA A 82 -11.35 -18.95 6.88
N GLN A 83 -11.57 -19.22 8.15
CA GLN A 83 -12.86 -19.09 8.83
C GLN A 83 -12.69 -18.42 10.17
N THR A 84 -13.70 -17.66 10.59
CA THR A 84 -13.75 -17.03 11.92
C THR A 84 -14.96 -17.49 12.70
N HIS A 85 -14.79 -17.61 14.01
CA HIS A 85 -15.85 -17.90 14.96
C HIS A 85 -15.74 -16.96 16.16
N THR A 86 -16.86 -16.35 16.54
CA THR A 86 -16.96 -15.50 17.74
C THR A 86 -18.06 -16.04 18.65
N ASP A 87 -17.73 -16.35 19.90
CA ASP A 87 -18.71 -16.86 20.87
C ASP A 87 -19.87 -15.84 21.03
N GLY A 88 -21.11 -16.34 20.97
CA GLY A 88 -22.31 -15.51 21.14
C GLY A 88 -22.72 -14.70 19.89
N VAL A 89 -21.98 -14.76 18.81
CA VAL A 89 -22.35 -14.16 17.50
C VAL A 89 -22.86 -15.28 16.59
N ALA A 90 -24.06 -15.11 16.05
CA ALA A 90 -24.64 -16.07 15.13
C ALA A 90 -23.95 -15.98 13.77
N GLY A 91 -23.60 -17.13 13.19
CA GLY A 91 -22.98 -17.27 11.89
C GLY A 91 -21.45 -17.30 11.95
N GLU A 92 -20.88 -18.10 11.08
CA GLU A 92 -19.44 -18.16 10.82
C GLU A 92 -19.15 -17.45 9.51
N GLY A 93 -18.11 -16.63 9.48
CA GLY A 93 -17.67 -15.98 8.26
C GLY A 93 -16.45 -16.68 7.69
N SER A 94 -16.40 -16.82 6.39
CA SER A 94 -15.25 -17.37 5.67
C SER A 94 -14.58 -16.33 4.76
N SER A 95 -13.32 -16.59 4.44
CA SER A 95 -12.61 -15.85 3.40
C SER A 95 -11.73 -16.83 2.64
N TYR A 96 -11.73 -16.69 1.31
CA TYR A 96 -10.85 -17.51 0.46
C TYR A 96 -10.36 -16.74 -0.75
N GLN A 97 -9.17 -17.12 -1.21
CA GLN A 97 -8.51 -16.55 -2.39
C GLN A 97 -7.92 -17.66 -3.24
N GLY A 98 -8.03 -17.47 -4.54
CA GLY A 98 -7.22 -18.14 -5.54
C GLY A 98 -6.62 -17.11 -6.47
N LYS A 99 -5.29 -17.12 -6.61
CA LYS A 99 -4.55 -16.23 -7.51
C LYS A 99 -3.60 -17.05 -8.35
N PHE A 100 -3.68 -16.87 -9.64
CA PHE A 100 -2.77 -17.40 -10.65
C PHE A 100 -1.96 -16.24 -11.22
N ASP A 101 -0.64 -16.33 -11.24
CA ASP A 101 0.26 -15.34 -11.82
C ASP A 101 1.30 -16.00 -12.71
N PHE A 102 1.26 -15.67 -14.00
CA PHE A 102 2.28 -16.05 -14.96
C PHE A 102 3.05 -14.81 -15.40
N ASN A 103 4.35 -14.78 -15.14
CA ASN A 103 5.22 -13.65 -15.44
C ASN A 103 6.42 -14.06 -16.30
N GLY A 104 6.18 -14.25 -17.60
CA GLY A 104 7.22 -14.44 -18.60
C GLY A 104 7.79 -13.10 -19.10
N ASP A 105 8.91 -13.12 -19.87
CA ASP A 105 9.53 -11.91 -20.41
C ASP A 105 8.60 -11.21 -21.39
N ARG A 106 7.97 -11.96 -22.30
CA ARG A 106 7.11 -11.43 -23.36
C ARG A 106 5.64 -11.37 -22.99
N TYR A 107 5.15 -12.34 -22.24
CA TYR A 107 3.75 -12.45 -21.82
C TYR A 107 3.64 -12.50 -20.30
N GLY A 108 2.64 -11.87 -19.77
CA GLY A 108 2.24 -11.95 -18.39
C GLY A 108 0.73 -12.07 -18.29
N ALA A 109 0.24 -12.88 -17.35
CA ALA A 109 -1.18 -13.03 -17.09
C ALA A 109 -1.40 -13.24 -15.59
N THR A 110 -2.34 -12.51 -15.01
CA THR A 110 -2.76 -12.69 -13.61
C THR A 110 -4.27 -12.83 -13.59
N VAL A 111 -4.76 -13.80 -12.82
CA VAL A 111 -6.20 -13.96 -12.52
C VAL A 111 -6.33 -14.16 -11.02
N GLU A 112 -7.28 -13.45 -10.41
CA GLU A 112 -7.53 -13.51 -8.97
C GLU A 112 -9.04 -13.58 -8.69
N ARG A 113 -9.42 -14.45 -7.76
CA ARG A 113 -10.72 -14.43 -7.09
C ARG A 113 -10.48 -14.38 -5.60
N LEU A 114 -11.06 -13.38 -4.92
CA LEU A 114 -11.03 -13.21 -3.47
C LEU A 114 -12.47 -13.01 -3.00
N VAL A 115 -12.85 -13.78 -1.99
CA VAL A 115 -14.16 -13.64 -1.32
C VAL A 115 -13.91 -13.42 0.17
N VAL A 116 -14.63 -12.47 0.74
CA VAL A 116 -14.64 -12.17 2.16
C VAL A 116 -16.10 -12.00 2.58
N ASP A 117 -16.61 -12.97 3.33
CA ASP A 117 -17.98 -12.93 3.82
C ASP A 117 -18.21 -11.77 4.78
N GLU A 118 -19.45 -11.32 4.92
CA GLU A 118 -19.85 -10.27 5.86
C GLU A 118 -19.48 -10.64 7.31
N GLY A 119 -19.70 -11.91 7.69
CA GLY A 119 -19.39 -12.43 9.02
C GLY A 119 -17.91 -12.69 9.30
N PHE A 120 -17.02 -12.59 8.31
CA PHE A 120 -15.60 -12.85 8.51
C PHE A 120 -14.93 -11.77 9.36
N ASN A 121 -14.56 -12.11 10.60
CA ASN A 121 -14.05 -11.17 11.61
C ASN A 121 -12.86 -11.73 12.42
N PRO A 122 -11.63 -11.73 11.90
CA PRO A 122 -10.44 -12.11 12.63
C PRO A 122 -10.00 -10.95 13.53
N GLU A 123 -10.32 -11.01 14.83
CA GLU A 123 -9.99 -9.95 15.79
C GLU A 123 -8.49 -9.91 16.17
N VAL A 124 -7.74 -10.96 15.84
CA VAL A 124 -6.27 -10.99 15.85
C VAL A 124 -5.80 -10.92 14.39
N GLY A 125 -6.05 -9.78 13.75
CA GLY A 125 -5.76 -9.57 12.33
C GLY A 125 -6.41 -8.29 11.83
N PHE A 126 -6.39 -8.10 10.52
CA PHE A 126 -7.01 -6.95 9.88
C PHE A 126 -7.70 -7.38 8.58
N VAL A 127 -8.96 -7.01 8.45
CA VAL A 127 -9.75 -7.16 7.21
C VAL A 127 -10.10 -5.77 6.71
N ARG A 128 -9.61 -5.44 5.52
CA ARG A 128 -9.83 -4.11 4.94
C ARG A 128 -11.30 -3.87 4.59
N ARG A 129 -11.98 -4.90 4.09
CA ARG A 129 -13.36 -4.84 3.65
C ARG A 129 -14.01 -6.21 3.82
N ARG A 130 -15.21 -6.24 4.39
CA ARG A 130 -16.09 -7.41 4.49
C ARG A 130 -17.18 -7.30 3.44
N ASP A 131 -17.99 -8.36 3.28
CA ASP A 131 -19.05 -8.45 2.27
C ASP A 131 -18.51 -8.13 0.88
N MET A 132 -17.44 -8.81 0.46
CA MET A 132 -16.71 -8.50 -0.76
C MET A 132 -16.41 -9.75 -1.58
N GLN A 133 -16.73 -9.68 -2.85
CA GLN A 133 -16.31 -10.64 -3.86
C GLN A 133 -15.51 -9.90 -4.94
N LYS A 134 -14.19 -10.10 -4.95
CA LYS A 134 -13.30 -9.52 -5.96
C LYS A 134 -12.99 -10.53 -7.05
N SER A 135 -13.12 -10.14 -8.31
CA SER A 135 -12.57 -10.81 -9.49
C SER A 135 -11.62 -9.86 -10.20
N ALA A 136 -10.39 -10.27 -10.42
CA ALA A 136 -9.41 -9.45 -11.12
C ALA A 136 -8.70 -10.24 -12.22
N GLY A 137 -8.41 -9.57 -13.31
CA GLY A 137 -7.66 -10.11 -14.43
C GLY A 137 -6.69 -9.09 -15.00
N ARG A 138 -5.51 -9.53 -15.36
CA ARG A 138 -4.52 -8.71 -16.07
C ARG A 138 -3.85 -9.55 -17.15
N PHE A 139 -3.63 -8.95 -18.29
CA PHE A 139 -2.81 -9.50 -19.36
C PHE A 139 -1.77 -8.47 -19.79
N ARG A 140 -0.54 -8.93 -20.08
CA ARG A 140 0.56 -8.11 -20.58
C ARG A 140 1.24 -8.79 -21.77
N PHE A 141 1.48 -8.00 -22.81
CA PHE A 141 2.31 -8.34 -23.94
C PHE A 141 3.49 -7.35 -24.04
N SER A 142 4.72 -7.84 -24.01
CA SER A 142 5.91 -6.97 -23.93
C SER A 142 7.02 -7.47 -24.87
N PRO A 143 6.93 -7.17 -26.18
CA PRO A 143 7.97 -7.53 -27.13
C PRO A 143 9.20 -6.63 -26.99
N ARG A 144 10.37 -7.19 -27.26
CA ARG A 144 11.60 -6.46 -27.51
C ARG A 144 11.69 -6.12 -28.99
N LEU A 145 12.28 -4.97 -29.32
CA LEU A 145 12.48 -4.52 -30.70
C LEU A 145 14.00 -4.45 -31.02
N PRO A 146 14.64 -5.56 -31.39
CA PRO A 146 16.09 -5.58 -31.63
C PRO A 146 16.56 -4.62 -32.75
N SER A 147 15.65 -4.24 -33.67
CA SER A 147 15.92 -3.33 -34.76
C SER A 147 15.92 -1.85 -34.35
N VAL A 148 15.54 -1.50 -33.14
CA VAL A 148 15.45 -0.12 -32.64
C VAL A 148 16.35 0.02 -31.43
N GLU A 149 17.59 0.47 -31.64
CA GLU A 149 18.61 0.55 -30.57
C GLU A 149 18.23 1.41 -29.36
N SER A 150 17.35 2.40 -29.54
CA SER A 150 16.93 3.29 -28.43
C SER A 150 15.83 2.70 -27.56
N ILE A 151 15.11 1.66 -28.02
CA ILE A 151 13.96 1.06 -27.33
C ILE A 151 14.31 -0.34 -26.87
N ARG A 152 14.38 -0.55 -25.56
CA ARG A 152 14.60 -1.86 -24.96
C ARG A 152 13.36 -2.75 -25.07
N LYS A 153 12.18 -2.19 -24.78
CA LYS A 153 10.95 -2.97 -24.67
C LYS A 153 9.73 -2.09 -24.86
N LEU A 154 8.76 -2.59 -25.59
CA LEU A 154 7.40 -2.07 -25.57
C LEU A 154 6.55 -2.92 -24.64
N SER A 155 5.44 -2.37 -24.15
CA SER A 155 4.46 -3.11 -23.37
C SER A 155 3.05 -2.63 -23.65
N TRP A 156 2.15 -3.58 -23.80
CA TRP A 156 0.70 -3.38 -23.74
C TRP A 156 0.15 -4.20 -22.61
N SER A 157 -0.66 -3.61 -21.76
CA SER A 157 -1.38 -4.38 -20.77
C SER A 157 -2.81 -3.89 -20.63
N GLY A 158 -3.70 -4.83 -20.34
CA GLY A 158 -5.06 -4.58 -19.93
C GLY A 158 -5.34 -5.23 -18.59
N SER A 159 -6.11 -4.57 -17.74
CA SER A 159 -6.57 -5.13 -16.46
C SER A 159 -8.02 -4.77 -16.19
N VAL A 160 -8.70 -5.65 -15.47
CA VAL A 160 -10.03 -5.43 -14.93
C VAL A 160 -10.00 -5.86 -13.47
N ASP A 161 -10.41 -4.99 -12.58
CA ASP A 161 -10.72 -5.27 -11.18
C ASP A 161 -12.22 -5.04 -10.98
N TYR A 162 -12.92 -6.06 -10.48
CA TYR A 162 -14.36 -6.04 -10.27
C TYR A 162 -14.68 -6.48 -8.85
N ILE A 163 -15.37 -5.64 -8.11
CA ILE A 163 -15.77 -5.90 -6.72
C ILE A 163 -17.28 -5.76 -6.62
N GLU A 164 -17.90 -6.78 -6.07
CA GLU A 164 -19.33 -6.83 -5.77
C GLU A 164 -19.57 -7.26 -4.32
N SER A 165 -20.72 -6.88 -3.75
CA SER A 165 -21.19 -7.41 -2.48
C SER A 165 -21.75 -8.82 -2.64
N SER A 166 -22.00 -9.54 -1.54
CA SER A 166 -22.69 -10.86 -1.54
C SER A 166 -24.09 -10.78 -2.15
N ALA A 167 -24.72 -9.62 -2.09
CA ALA A 167 -26.03 -9.36 -2.73
C ALA A 167 -25.94 -9.12 -4.24
N GLY A 168 -24.76 -9.24 -4.86
CA GLY A 168 -24.55 -9.05 -6.30
C GLY A 168 -24.54 -7.57 -6.75
N ARG A 169 -24.46 -6.61 -5.82
CA ARG A 169 -24.32 -5.20 -6.18
C ARG A 169 -22.88 -4.89 -6.54
N THR A 170 -22.67 -4.39 -7.76
CA THR A 170 -21.36 -3.85 -8.16
C THR A 170 -21.02 -2.66 -7.27
N GLU A 171 -19.86 -2.70 -6.63
CA GLU A 171 -19.38 -1.62 -5.75
C GLU A 171 -18.20 -0.89 -6.38
N THR A 172 -17.27 -1.62 -7.00
CA THR A 172 -16.15 -1.01 -7.72
C THR A 172 -15.87 -1.82 -8.98
N ARG A 173 -15.66 -1.16 -10.08
CA ARG A 173 -15.12 -1.76 -11.31
C ARG A 173 -14.09 -0.81 -11.89
N GLU A 174 -12.86 -1.27 -12.02
CA GLU A 174 -11.78 -0.52 -12.66
C GLU A 174 -11.27 -1.32 -13.86
N SER A 175 -11.11 -0.66 -14.99
CA SER A 175 -10.56 -1.23 -16.22
C SER A 175 -9.47 -0.31 -16.73
N ASP A 176 -8.25 -0.84 -16.86
CA ASP A 176 -7.10 -0.10 -17.37
C ASP A 176 -6.63 -0.69 -18.69
N ALA A 177 -6.26 0.21 -19.61
CA ALA A 177 -5.46 -0.11 -20.79
C ALA A 177 -4.19 0.73 -20.73
N GLU A 178 -3.03 0.07 -20.73
CA GLU A 178 -1.72 0.72 -20.62
C GLU A 178 -0.86 0.41 -21.85
N PHE A 179 -0.22 1.44 -22.39
CA PHE A 179 0.89 1.35 -23.32
C PHE A 179 2.16 1.90 -22.67
N GLY A 180 3.27 1.17 -22.79
CA GLY A 180 4.55 1.56 -22.19
C GLY A 180 5.71 1.40 -23.15
N ILE A 181 6.69 2.29 -23.01
CA ILE A 181 7.99 2.25 -23.66
C ILE A 181 9.07 2.24 -22.59
N GLU A 182 9.97 1.28 -22.63
CA GLU A 182 11.21 1.27 -21.87
C GLU A 182 12.36 1.54 -22.82
N PHE A 183 13.11 2.62 -22.56
CA PHE A 183 14.26 3.01 -23.36
C PHE A 183 15.55 2.35 -22.85
N GLU A 184 16.55 2.21 -23.72
CA GLU A 184 17.85 1.64 -23.34
C GLU A 184 18.58 2.46 -22.28
N ASN A 185 18.36 3.77 -22.25
CA ASN A 185 18.89 4.67 -21.22
C ASN A 185 18.17 4.56 -19.87
N GLY A 186 17.23 3.59 -19.69
CA GLY A 186 16.47 3.37 -18.45
C GLY A 186 15.29 4.30 -18.22
N ASP A 187 15.05 5.26 -19.12
CA ASP A 187 13.84 6.07 -19.07
C ASP A 187 12.62 5.23 -19.44
N ARG A 188 11.45 5.63 -18.95
CA ARG A 188 10.18 4.96 -19.26
C ARG A 188 9.10 5.98 -19.53
N PHE A 189 8.31 5.69 -20.54
CA PHE A 189 7.06 6.39 -20.81
C PHE A 189 5.90 5.43 -20.63
N ARG A 190 4.79 5.88 -20.02
CA ARG A 190 3.53 5.12 -19.93
C ARG A 190 2.37 6.03 -20.23
N PHE A 191 1.45 5.50 -21.01
CA PHE A 191 0.15 6.10 -21.25
C PHE A 191 -0.92 5.12 -20.78
N ILE A 192 -1.86 5.59 -19.96
CA ILE A 192 -2.87 4.76 -19.31
C ILE A 192 -4.23 5.41 -19.55
N TYR A 193 -5.17 4.63 -20.04
CA TYR A 193 -6.58 4.95 -20.02
C TYR A 193 -7.25 4.09 -18.96
N SER A 194 -7.99 4.72 -18.06
CA SER A 194 -8.75 4.06 -17.01
C SER A 194 -10.22 4.39 -17.12
N ARG A 195 -11.06 3.37 -16.91
CA ARG A 195 -12.50 3.54 -16.72
C ARG A 195 -12.87 2.94 -15.39
N THR A 196 -13.47 3.75 -14.51
CA THR A 196 -13.81 3.38 -13.14
C THR A 196 -15.31 3.57 -12.91
N TYR A 197 -15.91 2.60 -12.23
CA TYR A 197 -17.22 2.71 -11.60
C TYR A 197 -17.03 2.57 -10.09
N GLU A 198 -17.62 3.48 -9.31
CA GLU A 198 -17.60 3.45 -7.85
C GLU A 198 -19.01 3.70 -7.31
N PHE A 199 -19.50 2.81 -6.44
CA PHE A 199 -20.76 2.99 -5.73
C PHE A 199 -20.51 3.51 -4.32
N LEU A 200 -21.07 4.65 -3.99
CA LEU A 200 -21.04 5.21 -2.65
C LEU A 200 -22.29 4.77 -1.88
N PRO A 201 -22.17 3.91 -0.85
CA PRO A 201 -23.33 3.42 -0.08
C PRO A 201 -23.90 4.46 0.90
N GLU A 202 -23.11 5.47 1.25
CA GLU A 202 -23.46 6.57 2.13
C GLU A 202 -22.92 7.89 1.58
N PRO A 203 -23.45 9.06 2.02
CA PRO A 203 -22.90 10.34 1.63
C PRO A 203 -21.41 10.44 2.03
N PHE A 204 -20.56 10.88 1.12
CA PHE A 204 -19.12 10.96 1.33
C PHE A 204 -18.62 12.39 1.18
N GLU A 205 -18.09 12.97 2.25
CA GLU A 205 -17.45 14.29 2.21
C GLU A 205 -16.02 14.13 1.64
N ILE A 206 -15.87 14.47 0.35
CA ILE A 206 -14.59 14.32 -0.38
C ILE A 206 -13.61 15.49 -0.09
N ALA A 207 -14.16 16.65 0.27
CA ALA A 207 -13.45 17.83 0.72
C ALA A 207 -14.37 18.65 1.64
N PRO A 208 -13.85 19.54 2.49
CA PRO A 208 -14.68 20.34 3.40
C PRO A 208 -15.82 21.04 2.68
N GLY A 209 -17.05 20.68 3.03
CA GLY A 209 -18.29 21.23 2.43
C GLY A 209 -18.66 20.64 1.06
N VAL A 210 -17.92 19.71 0.51
CA VAL A 210 -18.21 19.02 -0.78
C VAL A 210 -18.65 17.60 -0.50
N VAL A 211 -19.96 17.33 -0.49
CA VAL A 211 -20.55 16.05 -0.12
C VAL A 211 -21.14 15.36 -1.34
N LEU A 212 -20.57 14.21 -1.69
CA LEU A 212 -21.06 13.34 -2.74
C LEU A 212 -22.30 12.56 -2.30
N LYS A 213 -23.26 12.38 -3.21
CA LYS A 213 -24.52 11.70 -2.93
C LYS A 213 -24.37 10.18 -3.04
N VAL A 214 -25.27 9.45 -2.37
CA VAL A 214 -25.40 7.98 -2.49
C VAL A 214 -25.83 7.61 -3.90
N ARG A 215 -24.92 7.10 -4.70
CA ARG A 215 -25.17 6.57 -6.05
C ARG A 215 -23.92 5.91 -6.64
N GLY A 216 -24.07 5.26 -7.79
CA GLY A 216 -22.96 4.88 -8.64
C GLY A 216 -22.43 6.03 -9.47
N TYR A 217 -21.11 6.08 -9.64
CA TYR A 217 -20.41 7.06 -10.44
C TYR A 217 -19.51 6.35 -11.44
N ASP A 218 -19.65 6.69 -12.72
CA ASP A 218 -18.72 6.29 -13.79
C ASP A 218 -17.79 7.48 -14.10
N PHE A 219 -16.51 7.21 -14.24
CA PHE A 219 -15.54 8.20 -14.66
C PHE A 219 -14.37 7.61 -15.42
N ASP A 220 -13.81 8.39 -16.33
CA ASP A 220 -12.71 8.02 -17.22
C ASP A 220 -11.53 8.95 -16.97
N ALA A 221 -10.32 8.41 -17.01
CA ALA A 221 -9.10 9.20 -16.86
C ALA A 221 -8.03 8.79 -17.89
N LEU A 222 -7.35 9.80 -18.42
CA LEU A 222 -6.13 9.64 -19.20
C LEU A 222 -4.93 10.05 -18.34
N ARG A 223 -3.92 9.20 -18.28
CA ARG A 223 -2.70 9.44 -17.52
C ARG A 223 -1.48 9.25 -18.40
N ALA A 224 -0.56 10.22 -18.38
CA ALA A 224 0.73 10.12 -19.03
C ALA A 224 1.84 10.23 -17.98
N ARG A 225 2.73 9.24 -17.93
CA ARG A 225 3.83 9.20 -16.98
C ARG A 225 5.17 9.08 -17.72
N VAL A 226 6.08 9.97 -17.36
CA VAL A 226 7.51 9.87 -17.73
C VAL A 226 8.29 9.55 -16.47
N THR A 227 9.16 8.56 -16.55
CA THR A 227 10.08 8.21 -15.44
C THR A 227 11.50 8.28 -15.99
N PHE A 228 12.33 9.11 -15.36
CA PHE A 228 13.74 9.24 -15.69
C PHE A 228 14.58 8.19 -14.97
N GLY A 229 15.52 7.59 -15.68
CA GLY A 229 16.41 6.55 -15.14
C GLY A 229 17.25 7.06 -13.96
N GLN A 230 17.50 6.18 -13.00
CA GLN A 230 18.23 6.54 -11.76
C GLN A 230 19.72 6.84 -11.98
N GLN A 231 20.27 6.48 -13.13
CA GLN A 231 21.66 6.80 -13.50
C GLN A 231 21.86 8.29 -13.89
N ARG A 232 20.77 9.03 -14.04
CA ARG A 232 20.83 10.46 -14.34
C ARG A 232 21.14 11.28 -13.08
N PRO A 233 21.83 12.44 -13.20
CA PRO A 233 21.99 13.37 -12.10
C PRO A 233 20.64 13.85 -11.52
N ILE A 234 19.62 13.93 -12.38
CA ILE A 234 18.22 14.21 -12.02
C ILE A 234 17.38 13.03 -12.46
N SER A 235 16.79 12.33 -11.49
CA SER A 235 15.86 11.22 -11.72
C SER A 235 14.51 11.52 -11.10
N GLY A 236 13.51 10.67 -11.36
CA GLY A 236 12.17 10.80 -10.80
C GLY A 236 11.09 10.50 -11.82
N SER A 237 9.84 10.75 -11.48
CA SER A 237 8.73 10.60 -12.42
C SER A 237 7.77 11.78 -12.36
N VAL A 238 7.28 12.16 -13.54
CA VAL A 238 6.22 13.15 -13.72
C VAL A 238 4.99 12.41 -14.25
N LEU A 239 3.86 12.61 -13.60
CA LEU A 239 2.55 12.09 -13.97
C LEU A 239 1.62 13.26 -14.22
N ALA A 240 1.02 13.33 -15.40
CA ALA A 240 -0.13 14.17 -15.69
C ALA A 240 -1.38 13.28 -15.81
N GLU A 241 -2.49 13.74 -15.25
CA GLU A 241 -3.79 13.08 -15.27
C GLU A 241 -4.88 14.08 -15.64
N HIS A 242 -5.81 13.66 -16.48
CA HIS A 242 -7.02 14.43 -16.78
C HIS A 242 -8.18 13.48 -17.07
N GLY A 243 -9.36 13.81 -16.56
CA GLY A 243 -10.55 13.00 -16.81
C GLY A 243 -11.77 13.45 -16.05
N THR A 244 -12.86 12.70 -16.20
CA THR A 244 -14.06 12.87 -15.38
C THR A 244 -13.82 12.29 -13.97
N PHE A 245 -14.53 12.81 -12.97
CA PHE A 245 -14.37 12.40 -11.58
C PHE A 245 -15.62 12.73 -10.77
N PHE A 246 -16.31 11.73 -10.22
CA PHE A 246 -17.55 11.86 -9.42
C PHE A 246 -18.58 12.84 -9.98
N GLY A 247 -18.81 12.80 -11.30
CA GLY A 247 -19.78 13.68 -11.97
C GLY A 247 -19.26 15.05 -12.37
N GLY A 248 -17.98 15.34 -12.15
CA GLY A 248 -17.28 16.53 -12.60
C GLY A 248 -15.98 16.18 -13.32
N GLN A 249 -14.95 16.98 -13.14
CA GLN A 249 -13.65 16.83 -13.77
C GLN A 249 -12.50 16.91 -12.76
N LYS A 250 -11.41 16.22 -13.05
CA LYS A 250 -10.16 16.28 -12.31
C LYS A 250 -8.99 16.44 -13.26
N THR A 251 -8.09 17.36 -12.93
CA THR A 251 -6.76 17.48 -13.55
C THR A 251 -5.72 17.35 -12.45
N GLY A 252 -4.69 16.53 -12.67
CA GLY A 252 -3.65 16.27 -11.69
C GLY A 252 -2.26 16.37 -12.30
N LEU A 253 -1.31 16.87 -11.53
CA LEU A 253 0.13 16.84 -11.83
C LEU A 253 0.89 16.34 -10.61
N THR A 254 1.70 15.31 -10.79
CA THR A 254 2.50 14.74 -9.71
C THR A 254 3.96 14.57 -10.13
N LEU A 255 4.88 15.17 -9.37
CA LEU A 255 6.30 14.89 -9.38
C LEU A 255 6.61 13.97 -8.20
N SER A 256 7.12 12.79 -8.45
CA SER A 256 7.43 11.80 -7.41
C SER A 256 8.76 11.10 -7.65
N ARG A 257 9.33 10.53 -6.58
CA ARG A 257 10.62 9.82 -6.62
C ARG A 257 11.72 10.66 -7.25
N GLY A 258 11.59 12.00 -7.17
CA GLY A 258 12.61 12.93 -7.62
C GLY A 258 13.88 12.71 -6.81
N ARG A 259 15.04 12.77 -7.48
CA ARG A 259 16.35 12.79 -6.83
C ARG A 259 17.28 13.66 -7.65
N MET A 260 17.85 14.67 -6.98
CA MET A 260 18.88 15.56 -7.52
C MET A 260 20.12 15.36 -6.66
N ALA A 261 21.14 14.72 -7.21
CA ALA A 261 22.43 14.56 -6.54
C ALA A 261 23.32 15.76 -6.90
N PHE A 262 23.50 16.68 -5.95
CA PHE A 262 24.36 17.86 -6.13
C PHE A 262 25.82 17.54 -5.91
N THR A 263 26.08 16.66 -4.93
CA THR A 263 27.40 16.11 -4.63
C THR A 263 27.27 14.64 -4.26
N PRO A 264 28.35 13.85 -4.19
CA PRO A 264 28.30 12.49 -3.69
C PRO A 264 27.71 12.37 -2.27
N GLN A 265 27.79 13.45 -1.47
CA GLN A 265 27.31 13.49 -0.09
C GLN A 265 25.92 14.10 0.03
N PHE A 266 25.49 14.98 -0.90
CA PHE A 266 24.26 15.75 -0.76
C PHE A 266 23.30 15.50 -1.90
N ALA A 267 22.08 15.07 -1.55
CA ALA A 267 20.99 14.87 -2.48
C ALA A 267 19.68 15.48 -1.94
N VAL A 268 18.84 15.93 -2.87
CA VAL A 268 17.50 16.46 -2.62
C VAL A 268 16.49 15.60 -3.38
N GLU A 269 15.45 15.16 -2.68
CA GLU A 269 14.36 14.37 -3.26
C GLU A 269 13.05 15.16 -3.18
N PRO A 270 12.71 15.95 -4.22
CA PRO A 270 11.47 16.71 -4.25
C PRO A 270 10.27 15.79 -4.48
N LEU A 271 9.14 16.17 -3.87
CA LEU A 271 7.81 15.63 -4.06
C LEU A 271 6.84 16.78 -4.25
N TYR A 272 6.03 16.73 -5.29
CA TYR A 272 4.95 17.69 -5.49
C TYR A 272 3.76 17.00 -6.16
N SER A 273 2.57 17.21 -5.62
CA SER A 273 1.32 16.75 -6.24
C SER A 273 0.27 17.84 -6.10
N VAL A 274 -0.41 18.15 -7.18
CA VAL A 274 -1.55 19.07 -7.19
C VAL A 274 -2.67 18.41 -7.97
N ASN A 275 -3.90 18.50 -7.43
CA ASN A 275 -5.11 18.11 -8.13
C ASN A 275 -6.10 19.26 -8.08
N TRP A 276 -6.57 19.66 -9.24
CA TRP A 276 -7.68 20.58 -9.43
C TRP A 276 -8.92 19.74 -9.70
N VAL A 277 -9.91 19.87 -8.85
CA VAL A 277 -11.17 19.11 -8.89
C VAL A 277 -12.32 20.08 -8.99
N ASP A 278 -13.17 19.88 -10.00
CA ASP A 278 -14.38 20.67 -10.23
C ASP A 278 -15.57 19.71 -10.35
N LEU A 279 -16.40 19.67 -9.31
CA LEU A 279 -17.56 18.79 -9.19
C LEU A 279 -18.84 19.62 -9.19
N VAL A 280 -19.97 18.97 -9.45
CA VAL A 280 -21.30 19.61 -9.34
C VAL A 280 -21.55 20.11 -7.90
N GLU A 281 -21.02 19.40 -6.91
CA GLU A 281 -21.17 19.67 -5.48
C GLU A 281 -20.20 20.76 -4.98
N GLY A 282 -19.15 21.11 -5.74
CA GLY A 282 -18.19 22.14 -5.40
C GLY A 282 -16.81 21.87 -5.99
N ALA A 283 -15.99 22.92 -6.08
CA ALA A 283 -14.63 22.87 -6.58
C ALA A 283 -13.61 22.98 -5.44
N PHE A 284 -12.52 22.25 -5.56
CA PHE A 284 -11.43 22.31 -4.59
C PHE A 284 -10.08 21.94 -5.23
N THR A 285 -9.01 22.34 -4.57
CA THR A 285 -7.65 21.99 -4.98
C THR A 285 -6.94 21.31 -3.82
N THR A 286 -6.31 20.15 -4.09
CA THR A 286 -5.44 19.50 -3.11
C THR A 286 -3.98 19.65 -3.53
N GLN A 287 -3.12 19.95 -2.57
CA GLN A 287 -1.68 20.10 -2.78
C GLN A 287 -0.91 19.32 -1.73
N LEU A 288 0.09 18.58 -2.20
CA LEU A 288 1.09 17.93 -1.37
C LEU A 288 2.46 18.38 -1.88
N ALA A 289 3.18 19.17 -1.11
CA ALA A 289 4.52 19.63 -1.44
C ALA A 289 5.50 19.13 -0.40
N GLY A 290 6.64 18.60 -0.81
CA GLY A 290 7.63 18.13 0.13
C GLY A 290 9.01 17.98 -0.49
N SER A 291 9.99 17.83 0.38
CA SER A 291 11.36 17.53 -0.03
C SER A 291 12.07 16.75 1.06
N ARG A 292 12.81 15.74 0.64
CA ARG A 292 13.76 15.07 1.52
C ARG A 292 15.18 15.53 1.16
N LEU A 293 15.86 16.07 2.15
CA LEU A 293 17.27 16.41 2.08
C LEU A 293 18.07 15.24 2.67
N ILE A 294 19.08 14.77 1.96
CA ILE A 294 19.94 13.67 2.40
C ILE A 294 21.37 14.17 2.42
N TYR A 295 22.02 14.05 3.57
CA TYR A 295 23.43 14.37 3.71
C TYR A 295 24.20 13.20 4.33
N THR A 296 25.13 12.65 3.55
CA THR A 296 25.98 11.52 3.95
C THR A 296 27.34 12.06 4.41
N VAL A 297 27.53 12.11 5.72
CA VAL A 297 28.80 12.58 6.32
C VAL A 297 29.91 11.56 6.05
N SER A 298 29.59 10.27 6.17
CA SER A 298 30.49 9.15 5.91
C SER A 298 29.68 7.91 5.55
N PRO A 299 30.29 6.80 5.07
CA PRO A 299 29.56 5.54 4.84
C PRO A 299 28.82 4.99 6.07
N ARG A 300 29.21 5.42 7.27
CA ARG A 300 28.63 5.00 8.55
C ARG A 300 27.74 6.05 9.20
N MET A 301 27.62 7.26 8.62
CA MET A 301 26.86 8.35 9.22
C MET A 301 26.14 9.14 8.15
N PHE A 302 24.81 9.19 8.25
CA PHE A 302 24.01 10.03 7.37
C PHE A 302 22.86 10.71 8.13
N THR A 303 22.44 11.85 7.61
CA THR A 303 21.28 12.61 8.08
C THR A 303 20.27 12.73 6.94
N SER A 304 19.01 12.62 7.25
CA SER A 304 17.92 12.96 6.32
C SER A 304 16.89 13.84 7.01
N ALA A 305 16.40 14.85 6.30
CA ALA A 305 15.32 15.73 6.73
C ALA A 305 14.20 15.69 5.70
N LEU A 306 13.01 15.23 6.08
CA LEU A 306 11.79 15.31 5.28
C LEU A 306 10.97 16.50 5.77
N LEU A 307 10.68 17.43 4.88
CA LEU A 307 9.74 18.53 5.09
C LEU A 307 8.56 18.33 4.15
N GLN A 308 7.32 18.44 4.65
CA GLN A 308 6.13 18.18 3.88
C GLN A 308 5.00 19.12 4.29
N TYR A 309 4.31 19.69 3.30
CA TYR A 309 3.06 20.41 3.44
C TYR A 309 1.92 19.63 2.79
N ASN A 310 0.79 19.52 3.45
CA ASN A 310 -0.43 18.90 2.95
C ASN A 310 -1.61 19.86 3.13
N SER A 311 -2.19 20.33 2.02
CA SER A 311 -3.34 21.25 2.05
C SER A 311 -4.65 20.57 2.49
N THR A 312 -4.79 19.25 2.35
CA THR A 312 -6.01 18.52 2.76
C THR A 312 -6.15 18.45 4.28
N SER A 313 -5.05 18.24 4.97
CA SER A 313 -5.00 18.24 6.44
C SER A 313 -4.56 19.59 7.02
N ASN A 314 -4.20 20.57 6.17
CA ASN A 314 -3.63 21.86 6.55
C ASN A 314 -2.42 21.72 7.49
N THR A 315 -1.52 20.79 7.20
CA THR A 315 -0.40 20.48 8.08
C THR A 315 0.96 20.71 7.42
N ILE A 316 1.92 21.14 8.22
CA ILE A 316 3.36 21.05 7.91
C ILE A 316 3.98 20.00 8.83
N ALA A 317 4.67 19.04 8.23
CA ALA A 317 5.39 17.98 8.93
C ALA A 317 6.90 18.09 8.67
N ALA A 318 7.68 17.92 9.73
CA ALA A 318 9.13 17.77 9.65
C ALA A 318 9.56 16.48 10.34
N ASN A 319 10.36 15.66 9.64
CA ASN A 319 10.99 14.47 10.19
C ASN A 319 12.49 14.54 9.92
N ILE A 320 13.29 14.76 10.94
CA ILE A 320 14.74 14.81 10.84
C ILE A 320 15.31 13.56 11.50
N ARG A 321 16.16 12.86 10.78
CA ARG A 321 16.72 11.58 11.20
C ARG A 321 18.24 11.57 11.02
N LEU A 322 18.96 11.26 12.10
CA LEU A 322 20.39 10.95 12.08
C LEU A 322 20.56 9.45 12.35
N ARG A 323 21.36 8.78 11.54
CA ARG A 323 21.87 7.42 11.80
C ARG A 323 23.39 7.45 11.81
N TRP A 324 23.96 6.88 12.85
CA TRP A 324 25.41 6.75 13.00
C TRP A 324 25.77 5.34 13.48
N GLU A 325 26.44 4.59 12.63
CA GLU A 325 27.06 3.31 12.99
C GLU A 325 28.43 3.61 13.60
N TYR A 326 28.47 3.78 14.94
CA TYR A 326 29.69 4.16 15.66
C TYR A 326 30.66 2.97 15.82
N LEU A 327 30.19 1.72 15.78
CA LEU A 327 30.95 0.47 15.67
C LEU A 327 30.19 -0.47 14.70
N PRO A 328 30.88 -1.43 14.03
CA PRO A 328 30.20 -2.39 13.16
C PRO A 328 29.05 -3.11 13.88
N GLY A 329 27.83 -2.93 13.37
CA GLY A 329 26.60 -3.49 13.93
C GLY A 329 26.07 -2.77 15.19
N SER A 330 26.68 -1.66 15.62
CA SER A 330 26.25 -0.84 16.75
C SER A 330 25.88 0.56 16.28
N GLU A 331 24.65 1.00 16.54
CA GLU A 331 24.07 2.17 15.90
C GLU A 331 23.44 3.14 16.91
N LEU A 332 23.59 4.42 16.64
CA LEU A 332 22.84 5.51 17.25
C LEU A 332 21.83 6.06 16.23
N PHE A 333 20.57 6.14 16.65
CA PHE A 333 19.51 6.83 15.93
C PHE A 333 19.02 8.00 16.74
N VAL A 334 18.91 9.16 16.09
CA VAL A 334 18.22 10.33 16.64
C VAL A 334 17.16 10.72 15.64
N VAL A 335 15.91 10.79 16.09
CA VAL A 335 14.78 11.17 15.26
C VAL A 335 14.03 12.31 15.92
N TYR A 336 13.87 13.41 15.19
CA TYR A 336 13.03 14.53 15.55
C TYR A 336 11.83 14.59 14.64
N ASN A 337 10.64 14.61 15.23
CA ASN A 337 9.38 14.77 14.53
C ASN A 337 8.70 16.04 15.01
N GLU A 338 8.10 16.78 14.08
CA GLU A 338 7.28 17.95 14.38
C GLU A 338 6.10 18.00 13.42
N HIS A 339 4.91 18.25 13.96
CA HIS A 339 3.68 18.48 13.23
C HIS A 339 3.11 19.84 13.64
N ARG A 340 2.69 20.63 12.65
CA ARG A 340 2.09 21.93 12.84
C ARG A 340 0.83 22.08 11.99
N ASP A 341 -0.21 22.65 12.56
CA ASP A 341 -1.41 23.13 11.86
C ASP A 341 -1.12 24.45 11.18
N THR A 342 -1.59 24.62 9.94
CA THR A 342 -1.45 25.85 9.15
C THR A 342 -2.75 26.69 9.06
N MET A 343 -3.83 26.28 9.72
CA MET A 343 -5.11 27.01 9.73
C MET A 343 -5.05 28.32 10.51
N GLY A 344 -4.10 28.47 11.42
CA GLY A 344 -3.92 29.67 12.23
C GLY A 344 -3.37 30.89 11.46
N HIS A 345 -3.77 32.09 11.87
CA HIS A 345 -3.57 33.35 11.14
C HIS A 345 -2.15 33.93 11.16
N ARG A 346 -1.18 33.35 11.86
CA ARG A 346 0.17 33.95 11.95
C ARG A 346 1.32 32.97 11.67
N PHE A 347 1.53 32.02 12.52
CA PHE A 347 2.60 31.01 12.38
C PHE A 347 1.99 29.64 12.59
N PRO A 348 2.41 28.60 11.88
CA PRO A 348 1.85 27.26 12.08
C PRO A 348 1.86 26.85 13.54
N GLU A 349 0.70 26.47 14.09
CA GLU A 349 0.54 26.09 15.49
C GLU A 349 1.13 24.68 15.73
N LEU A 350 1.85 24.52 16.83
CA LEU A 350 2.46 23.25 17.16
C LEU A 350 1.41 22.25 17.68
N GLU A 351 1.15 21.19 16.93
CA GLU A 351 0.28 20.09 17.36
C GLU A 351 1.02 19.01 18.11
N ASN A 352 2.18 18.60 17.59
CA ASN A 352 2.97 17.52 18.17
C ASN A 352 4.47 17.71 17.89
N ARG A 353 5.29 17.32 18.86
CA ARG A 353 6.74 17.28 18.73
C ARG A 353 7.32 16.12 19.55
N ALA A 354 8.23 15.37 18.94
CA ALA A 354 8.89 14.25 19.62
C ALA A 354 10.38 14.19 19.25
N LEU A 355 11.21 13.92 20.25
CA LEU A 355 12.62 13.58 20.08
C LEU A 355 12.82 12.15 20.58
N ILE A 356 13.31 11.27 19.71
CA ILE A 356 13.52 9.86 20.01
C ILE A 356 15.01 9.56 19.81
N ILE A 357 15.65 9.01 20.83
CA ILE A 357 17.04 8.56 20.77
C ILE A 357 17.07 7.06 21.04
N LYS A 358 17.67 6.30 20.13
CA LYS A 358 17.84 4.86 20.24
C LYS A 358 19.31 4.50 20.04
N ILE A 359 19.87 3.75 20.99
CA ILE A 359 21.23 3.22 20.92
C ILE A 359 21.17 1.70 20.92
N ASN A 360 21.76 1.09 19.93
CA ASN A 360 21.95 -0.36 19.86
C ASN A 360 23.44 -0.68 19.97
N ARG A 361 23.78 -1.74 20.68
CA ARG A 361 25.14 -2.29 20.73
C ARG A 361 25.13 -3.77 20.42
N LEU A 362 25.91 -4.16 19.42
CA LEU A 362 26.13 -5.57 19.08
C LEU A 362 27.32 -6.10 19.88
N PHE A 363 27.10 -7.16 20.65
CA PHE A 363 28.15 -7.94 21.30
C PHE A 363 28.32 -9.21 20.46
N ARG A 364 29.56 -9.51 20.08
CA ARG A 364 29.94 -10.78 19.43
C ARG A 364 30.77 -11.56 20.44
N PHE A 365 30.30 -12.74 20.76
CA PHE A 365 30.98 -13.68 21.63
C PHE A 365 31.70 -14.72 20.80
#